data_770ea9f4e4a3da0e6bf26ff4f0395478
#
_entry.id   770ea9f4e4a3da0e6bf26ff4f0395478
#
_cell.length_a   1.000
_cell.length_b   1.000
_cell.length_c   1.000
_cell.angle_alpha   90.00
_cell.angle_beta   90.00
_cell.angle_gamma   90.00
#
_symmetry.space_group_name_H-M   'P 1'
#
loop_
_entity.id
_entity.type
_entity.pdbx_description
1 polymer ?
#
loop_
_entity_poly.entity_id
_entity_poly.type
_entity_poly.pdbx_seq_one_letter_code
_entity_poly.pdbx_strand_id
1 'polypeptide(L)'
;MQDFKFMMITNNPVEASELVKAGVDRLFVDLELTGKELRQGHRDTVISHHSIQDVEALSAVKQSAELLVRINPFDENSKAEIDAVIEAGADIVMLPMFRDQAQIDEVVRIIDGRALFCPLIETLDACAWFCSDEANLMGVDELYFGLNDLHLELNLRFMFASLLDSRVASAIAHAKDIGMPFGFGGIAPVDAGQLDGGSVAALHLELGSQRVILSRMFRPLLSENSTVFVEEVSRLRSVIETLEGDAIATSQLARQSRQMIHAIESDH
;
A
#
# COMPACT_ATOMS: atom_id res chain seq x y z
N MET A 1 4.62 17.27 -11.32
CA MET A 1 4.53 16.59 -10.02
C MET A 1 3.74 15.33 -10.22
N GLN A 2 4.31 14.18 -9.93
CA GLN A 2 3.55 12.95 -9.81
C GLN A 2 2.53 13.12 -8.66
N ASP A 3 1.31 12.63 -8.84
CA ASP A 3 0.26 12.66 -7.82
C ASP A 3 0.58 11.60 -6.72
N PHE A 4 1.58 11.93 -5.86
CA PHE A 4 2.07 11.04 -4.82
C PHE A 4 1.11 11.03 -3.63
N LYS A 5 0.45 9.90 -3.38
CA LYS A 5 -0.60 9.76 -2.37
C LYS A 5 -0.12 9.04 -1.13
N PHE A 6 -0.37 9.64 0.03
CA PHE A 6 -0.21 9.02 1.34
C PHE A 6 -1.51 8.33 1.75
N MET A 7 -1.38 7.12 2.28
CA MET A 7 -2.50 6.37 2.86
C MET A 7 -2.20 6.01 4.31
N MET A 8 -3.22 5.96 5.17
CA MET A 8 -3.05 5.46 6.53
C MET A 8 -4.22 4.57 6.94
N ILE A 9 -3.88 3.44 7.56
CA ILE A 9 -4.87 2.47 8.05
C ILE A 9 -5.50 3.03 9.33
N THR A 10 -6.81 3.15 9.35
CA THR A 10 -7.60 3.54 10.53
C THR A 10 -9.03 3.04 10.43
N ASN A 11 -9.70 2.89 11.57
CA ASN A 11 -11.14 2.68 11.67
C ASN A 11 -11.80 3.69 12.63
N ASN A 12 -11.05 4.71 13.05
CA ASN A 12 -11.52 5.71 14.00
C ASN A 12 -11.86 7.02 13.26
N PRO A 13 -13.14 7.47 13.25
CA PRO A 13 -13.55 8.70 12.55
C PRO A 13 -12.88 9.97 13.07
N VAL A 14 -12.53 10.03 14.36
CA VAL A 14 -11.81 11.19 14.92
C VAL A 14 -10.38 11.22 14.38
N GLU A 15 -9.69 10.08 14.43
CA GLU A 15 -8.37 9.92 13.83
C GLU A 15 -8.40 10.24 12.33
N ALA A 16 -9.37 9.70 11.59
CA ALA A 16 -9.54 9.96 10.16
C ALA A 16 -9.62 11.45 9.84
N SER A 17 -10.37 12.21 10.62
CA SER A 17 -10.48 13.66 10.44
C SER A 17 -9.15 14.38 10.64
N GLU A 18 -8.32 13.96 11.59
CA GLU A 18 -6.98 14.53 11.80
C GLU A 18 -6.01 14.11 10.68
N LEU A 19 -6.10 12.87 10.19
CA LEU A 19 -5.31 12.39 9.05
C LEU A 19 -5.57 13.24 7.80
N VAL A 20 -6.83 13.49 7.47
CA VAL A 20 -7.22 14.32 6.31
C VAL A 20 -6.71 15.76 6.46
N LYS A 21 -6.85 16.37 7.65
CA LYS A 21 -6.29 17.70 7.93
C LYS A 21 -4.77 17.77 7.79
N ALA A 22 -4.09 16.68 8.08
CA ALA A 22 -2.64 16.58 7.95
C ALA A 22 -2.18 16.35 6.48
N GLY A 23 -3.11 16.21 5.53
CA GLY A 23 -2.80 15.99 4.13
C GLY A 23 -2.59 14.52 3.75
N VAL A 24 -3.16 13.58 4.52
CA VAL A 24 -3.28 12.18 4.10
C VAL A 24 -4.35 12.10 3.02
N ASP A 25 -4.00 11.52 1.88
CA ASP A 25 -4.84 11.51 0.69
C ASP A 25 -5.86 10.38 0.69
N ARG A 26 -5.56 9.28 1.43
CA ARG A 26 -6.43 8.09 1.50
C ARG A 26 -6.54 7.55 2.91
N LEU A 27 -7.77 7.31 3.34
CA LEU A 27 -8.07 6.50 4.51
C LEU A 27 -8.13 5.04 4.07
N PHE A 28 -7.54 4.14 4.87
CA PHE A 28 -7.48 2.73 4.53
C PHE A 28 -8.17 1.89 5.61
N VAL A 29 -9.27 1.22 5.26
CA VAL A 29 -9.96 0.24 6.10
C VAL A 29 -9.52 -1.17 5.68
N ASP A 30 -9.08 -1.96 6.64
CA ASP A 30 -8.57 -3.30 6.42
C ASP A 30 -9.54 -4.35 6.98
N LEU A 31 -10.38 -4.92 6.13
CA LEU A 31 -11.34 -5.98 6.49
C LEU A 31 -10.76 -7.39 6.35
N GLU A 32 -9.49 -7.52 5.90
CA GLU A 32 -8.88 -8.82 5.73
C GLU A 32 -8.66 -9.52 7.07
N LEU A 33 -9.42 -10.59 7.33
CA LEU A 33 -9.31 -11.48 8.48
C LEU A 33 -8.88 -12.89 8.05
N THR A 34 -9.38 -13.35 6.91
CA THR A 34 -9.22 -14.73 6.45
C THR A 34 -7.76 -15.05 6.11
N GLY A 35 -7.21 -16.06 6.79
CA GLY A 35 -5.85 -16.55 6.55
C GLY A 35 -4.72 -15.70 7.16
N LYS A 36 -4.99 -14.51 7.69
CA LYS A 36 -3.98 -13.64 8.30
C LYS A 36 -3.37 -14.25 9.56
N GLU A 37 -4.19 -14.90 10.39
CA GLU A 37 -3.74 -15.62 11.59
C GLU A 37 -2.75 -16.77 11.27
N LEU A 38 -2.98 -17.49 10.17
CA LEU A 38 -2.13 -18.60 9.75
C LEU A 38 -0.79 -18.12 9.16
N ARG A 39 -0.79 -16.99 8.43
CA ARG A 39 0.41 -16.44 7.79
C ARG A 39 1.29 -15.66 8.76
N GLN A 40 0.71 -15.01 9.74
CA GLN A 40 1.38 -14.04 10.61
C GLN A 40 1.38 -14.42 12.10
N GLY A 41 0.82 -15.58 12.48
CA GLY A 41 0.53 -16.01 13.86
C GLY A 41 1.70 -16.17 14.83
N HIS A 42 2.95 -15.84 14.43
CA HIS A 42 4.15 -15.86 15.28
C HIS A 42 4.96 -14.56 15.25
N ARG A 43 4.43 -13.48 14.66
CA ARG A 43 5.11 -12.18 14.61
C ARG A 43 4.18 -11.07 15.12
N ASP A 44 4.74 -9.97 15.63
CA ASP A 44 4.05 -8.78 16.16
C ASP A 44 3.23 -8.02 15.10
N THR A 45 2.33 -8.72 14.40
CA THR A 45 1.41 -8.12 13.43
C THR A 45 0.07 -7.90 14.09
N VAL A 46 -0.36 -6.64 14.17
CA VAL A 46 -1.69 -6.29 14.67
C VAL A 46 -2.72 -6.72 13.62
N ILE A 47 -3.57 -7.68 13.96
CA ILE A 47 -4.75 -8.00 13.17
C ILE A 47 -5.74 -6.86 13.36
N SER A 48 -6.12 -6.20 12.29
CA SER A 48 -7.13 -5.15 12.30
C SER A 48 -8.51 -5.80 12.47
N HIS A 49 -9.29 -5.37 13.47
CA HIS A 49 -10.68 -5.79 13.65
C HIS A 49 -11.61 -4.71 13.11
N HIS A 50 -11.46 -4.39 11.82
CA HIS A 50 -12.32 -3.42 11.16
C HIS A 50 -13.61 -4.10 10.65
N SER A 51 -14.65 -3.31 10.45
CA SER A 51 -15.99 -3.76 10.05
C SER A 51 -16.56 -2.88 8.95
N ILE A 52 -17.65 -3.32 8.32
CA ILE A 52 -18.41 -2.50 7.35
C ILE A 52 -18.91 -1.20 7.98
N GLN A 53 -19.28 -1.22 9.27
CA GLN A 53 -19.69 -0.03 10.01
C GLN A 53 -18.55 1.01 10.12
N ASP A 54 -17.31 0.55 10.19
CA ASP A 54 -16.16 1.46 10.16
C ASP A 54 -16.00 2.11 8.78
N VAL A 55 -16.30 1.40 7.69
CA VAL A 55 -16.31 1.97 6.34
C VAL A 55 -17.36 3.09 6.25
N GLU A 56 -18.59 2.85 6.70
CA GLU A 56 -19.66 3.87 6.74
C GLU A 56 -19.23 5.09 7.58
N ALA A 57 -18.68 4.85 8.77
CA ALA A 57 -18.25 5.91 9.68
C ALA A 57 -17.13 6.78 9.08
N LEU A 58 -16.16 6.16 8.42
CA LEU A 58 -15.08 6.88 7.76
C LEU A 58 -15.55 7.60 6.49
N SER A 59 -16.45 7.00 5.72
CA SER A 59 -17.06 7.63 4.54
C SER A 59 -17.75 8.96 4.91
N ALA A 60 -18.38 9.03 6.08
CA ALA A 60 -19.04 10.25 6.56
C ALA A 60 -18.07 11.39 6.90
N VAL A 61 -16.78 11.10 7.17
CA VAL A 61 -15.79 12.09 7.63
C VAL A 61 -14.59 12.25 6.69
N LYS A 62 -14.49 11.47 5.62
CA LYS A 62 -13.33 11.44 4.70
C LYS A 62 -13.08 12.75 3.95
N GLN A 63 -14.06 13.66 3.88
CA GLN A 63 -13.98 14.92 3.15
C GLN A 63 -13.50 14.71 1.70
N SER A 64 -12.29 15.26 1.37
CA SER A 64 -11.67 15.10 0.04
C SER A 64 -10.76 13.88 -0.09
N ALA A 65 -10.51 13.14 1.01
CA ALA A 65 -9.71 11.93 0.96
C ALA A 65 -10.50 10.78 0.31
N GLU A 66 -9.79 9.90 -0.38
CA GLU A 66 -10.35 8.65 -0.91
C GLU A 66 -10.43 7.60 0.20
N LEU A 67 -11.44 6.74 0.18
CA LEU A 67 -11.61 5.62 1.10
C LEU A 67 -11.27 4.31 0.38
N LEU A 68 -10.11 3.76 0.70
CA LEU A 68 -9.66 2.46 0.23
C LEU A 68 -10.07 1.38 1.24
N VAL A 69 -10.69 0.31 0.75
CA VAL A 69 -11.09 -0.83 1.58
C VAL A 69 -10.45 -2.10 1.04
N ARG A 70 -9.61 -2.74 1.88
CA ARG A 70 -9.12 -4.08 1.59
C ARG A 70 -10.13 -5.10 2.09
N ILE A 71 -10.69 -5.85 1.14
CA ILE A 71 -11.64 -6.93 1.40
C ILE A 71 -10.92 -8.23 1.78
N ASN A 72 -11.65 -9.28 2.08
CA ASN A 72 -11.08 -10.61 2.25
C ASN A 72 -10.61 -11.21 0.91
N PRO A 73 -9.70 -12.22 0.93
CA PRO A 73 -9.36 -13.00 -0.26
C PRO A 73 -10.62 -13.52 -0.95
N PHE A 74 -10.59 -13.57 -2.30
CA PHE A 74 -11.74 -13.93 -3.11
C PHE A 74 -12.33 -15.29 -2.72
N ASP A 75 -13.64 -15.30 -2.40
CA ASP A 75 -14.41 -16.48 -2.05
C ASP A 75 -15.89 -16.37 -2.52
N GLU A 76 -16.73 -17.30 -2.10
CA GLU A 76 -18.18 -17.31 -2.44
C GLU A 76 -18.97 -16.13 -1.89
N ASN A 77 -18.44 -15.43 -0.87
CA ASN A 77 -19.08 -14.27 -0.23
C ASN A 77 -18.60 -12.94 -0.83
N SER A 78 -17.57 -12.96 -1.67
CA SER A 78 -16.91 -11.74 -2.18
C SER A 78 -17.89 -10.80 -2.87
N LYS A 79 -18.90 -11.32 -3.58
CA LYS A 79 -19.92 -10.44 -4.19
C LYS A 79 -20.68 -9.63 -3.13
N ALA A 80 -21.12 -10.27 -2.07
CA ALA A 80 -21.86 -9.59 -1.00
C ALA A 80 -20.97 -8.60 -0.25
N GLU A 81 -19.69 -8.95 0.00
CA GLU A 81 -18.72 -8.07 0.65
C GLU A 81 -18.41 -6.84 -0.22
N ILE A 82 -18.13 -7.03 -1.51
CA ILE A 82 -17.85 -5.93 -2.45
C ILE A 82 -19.04 -4.98 -2.55
N ASP A 83 -20.26 -5.53 -2.72
CA ASP A 83 -21.46 -4.71 -2.76
C ASP A 83 -21.62 -3.90 -1.46
N ALA A 84 -21.43 -4.54 -0.30
CA ALA A 84 -21.57 -3.88 1.01
C ALA A 84 -20.53 -2.77 1.23
N VAL A 85 -19.26 -2.98 0.87
CA VAL A 85 -18.22 -1.94 1.06
C VAL A 85 -18.45 -0.75 0.12
N ILE A 86 -18.91 -0.99 -1.10
CA ILE A 86 -19.23 0.08 -2.06
C ILE A 86 -20.46 0.87 -1.56
N GLU A 87 -21.50 0.20 -1.10
CA GLU A 87 -22.69 0.84 -0.51
C GLU A 87 -22.33 1.64 0.75
N ALA A 88 -21.37 1.17 1.56
CA ALA A 88 -20.84 1.89 2.71
C ALA A 88 -19.96 3.11 2.34
N GLY A 89 -19.63 3.29 1.08
CA GLY A 89 -18.95 4.48 0.55
C GLY A 89 -17.45 4.31 0.28
N ALA A 90 -16.98 3.08 0.04
CA ALA A 90 -15.64 2.83 -0.47
C ALA A 90 -15.47 3.44 -1.88
N ASP A 91 -14.38 4.18 -2.08
CA ASP A 91 -13.99 4.69 -3.40
C ASP A 91 -13.09 3.70 -4.15
N ILE A 92 -12.33 2.88 -3.40
CA ILE A 92 -11.37 1.93 -3.94
C ILE A 92 -11.53 0.60 -3.22
N VAL A 93 -11.68 -0.48 -3.97
CA VAL A 93 -11.69 -1.86 -3.47
C VAL A 93 -10.32 -2.49 -3.71
N MET A 94 -9.66 -2.96 -2.65
CA MET A 94 -8.38 -3.68 -2.75
C MET A 94 -8.61 -5.18 -2.52
N LEU A 95 -8.23 -6.00 -3.51
CA LEU A 95 -8.31 -7.47 -3.43
C LEU A 95 -6.96 -8.06 -3.03
N PRO A 96 -6.84 -8.70 -1.84
CA PRO A 96 -5.63 -9.41 -1.43
C PRO A 96 -5.61 -10.84 -2.00
N MET A 97 -4.44 -11.48 -2.00
CA MET A 97 -4.24 -12.92 -2.20
C MET A 97 -4.97 -13.53 -3.41
N PHE A 98 -5.20 -12.77 -4.48
CA PHE A 98 -5.79 -13.33 -5.68
C PHE A 98 -4.84 -14.37 -6.31
N ARG A 99 -5.42 -15.35 -7.02
CA ARG A 99 -4.70 -16.53 -7.52
C ARG A 99 -4.58 -16.60 -9.04
N ASP A 100 -5.55 -16.01 -9.73
CA ASP A 100 -5.66 -16.14 -11.19
C ASP A 100 -6.47 -15.00 -11.81
N GLN A 101 -6.44 -14.96 -13.14
CA GLN A 101 -7.19 -13.99 -13.94
C GLN A 101 -8.70 -14.05 -13.69
N ALA A 102 -9.25 -15.26 -13.47
CA ALA A 102 -10.69 -15.42 -13.30
C ALA A 102 -11.21 -14.67 -12.07
N GLN A 103 -10.42 -14.62 -10.98
CA GLN A 103 -10.77 -13.84 -9.80
C GLN A 103 -10.73 -12.33 -10.08
N ILE A 104 -9.75 -11.86 -10.83
CA ILE A 104 -9.67 -10.44 -11.26
C ILE A 104 -10.88 -10.07 -12.10
N ASP A 105 -11.19 -10.87 -13.14
CA ASP A 105 -12.32 -10.63 -14.04
C ASP A 105 -13.66 -10.62 -13.28
N GLU A 106 -13.83 -11.52 -12.31
CA GLU A 106 -15.06 -11.59 -11.52
C GLU A 106 -15.19 -10.38 -10.57
N VAL A 107 -14.09 -9.93 -9.94
CA VAL A 107 -14.12 -8.73 -9.09
C VAL A 107 -14.42 -7.49 -9.94
N VAL A 108 -13.80 -7.34 -11.11
CA VAL A 108 -14.11 -6.26 -12.06
C VAL A 108 -15.59 -6.27 -12.44
N ARG A 109 -16.14 -7.46 -12.74
CA ARG A 109 -17.56 -7.63 -13.08
C ARG A 109 -18.49 -7.25 -11.91
N ILE A 110 -18.09 -7.59 -10.68
CA ILE A 110 -18.89 -7.26 -9.48
C ILE A 110 -18.84 -5.76 -9.20
N ILE A 111 -17.66 -5.15 -9.28
CA ILE A 111 -17.50 -3.70 -9.05
C ILE A 111 -18.29 -2.90 -10.08
N ASP A 112 -18.31 -3.32 -11.35
CA ASP A 112 -19.09 -2.73 -12.44
C ASP A 112 -18.94 -1.18 -12.54
N GLY A 113 -17.70 -0.70 -12.38
CA GLY A 113 -17.37 0.72 -12.45
C GLY A 113 -17.87 1.59 -11.28
N ARG A 114 -18.44 0.98 -10.21
CA ARG A 114 -18.95 1.71 -9.03
C ARG A 114 -17.87 2.20 -8.08
N ALA A 115 -16.67 1.60 -8.14
CA ALA A 115 -15.48 1.96 -7.39
C ALA A 115 -14.24 1.67 -8.22
N LEU A 116 -13.08 2.25 -7.86
CA LEU A 116 -11.81 1.88 -8.44
C LEU A 116 -11.37 0.51 -7.92
N PHE A 117 -10.60 -0.22 -8.72
CA PHE A 117 -10.09 -1.55 -8.38
C PHE A 117 -8.57 -1.57 -8.25
N CYS A 118 -8.08 -2.07 -7.11
CA CYS A 118 -6.68 -2.19 -6.77
C CYS A 118 -6.33 -3.64 -6.37
N PRO A 119 -5.91 -4.53 -7.28
CA PRO A 119 -5.35 -5.83 -6.90
C PRO A 119 -4.05 -5.66 -6.09
N LEU A 120 -3.88 -6.47 -5.04
CA LEU A 120 -2.68 -6.50 -4.21
C LEU A 120 -1.76 -7.63 -4.69
N ILE A 121 -0.63 -7.26 -5.32
CA ILE A 121 0.41 -8.20 -5.75
C ILE A 121 1.30 -8.51 -4.55
N GLU A 122 1.07 -9.65 -3.90
CA GLU A 122 1.74 -10.02 -2.66
C GLU A 122 2.21 -11.48 -2.62
N THR A 123 2.17 -12.16 -3.77
CA THR A 123 2.73 -13.49 -3.98
C THR A 123 3.61 -13.52 -5.24
N LEU A 124 4.55 -14.47 -5.30
CA LEU A 124 5.40 -14.65 -6.48
C LEU A 124 4.60 -15.10 -7.70
N ASP A 125 3.53 -15.86 -7.48
CA ASP A 125 2.62 -16.27 -8.55
C ASP A 125 1.88 -15.05 -9.11
N ALA A 126 1.44 -14.11 -8.28
CA ALA A 126 0.84 -12.86 -8.74
C ALA A 126 1.85 -11.98 -9.51
N CYS A 127 3.13 -11.92 -9.08
CA CYS A 127 4.17 -11.24 -9.85
C CYS A 127 4.37 -11.89 -11.23
N ALA A 128 4.40 -13.22 -11.30
CA ALA A 128 4.56 -13.94 -12.55
C ALA A 128 3.35 -13.75 -13.47
N TRP A 129 2.13 -13.86 -12.93
CA TRP A 129 0.90 -13.58 -13.67
C TRP A 129 0.92 -12.16 -14.25
N PHE A 130 1.22 -11.16 -13.45
CA PHE A 130 1.22 -9.76 -13.89
C PHE A 130 2.22 -9.49 -15.03
N CYS A 131 3.35 -10.20 -15.07
CA CYS A 131 4.35 -10.11 -16.14
C CYS A 131 4.05 -11.00 -17.36
N SER A 132 2.97 -11.76 -17.35
CA SER A 132 2.63 -12.69 -18.44
C SER A 132 1.74 -12.04 -19.51
N ASP A 133 1.74 -12.60 -20.70
CA ASP A 133 0.82 -12.20 -21.79
C ASP A 133 -0.66 -12.55 -21.48
N GLU A 134 -0.91 -13.32 -20.41
CA GLU A 134 -2.25 -13.73 -19.97
C GLU A 134 -2.91 -12.69 -19.07
N ALA A 135 -2.14 -11.73 -18.53
CA ALA A 135 -2.67 -10.71 -17.64
C ALA A 135 -3.57 -9.72 -18.40
N ASN A 136 -4.87 -9.79 -18.12
CA ASN A 136 -5.83 -8.80 -18.59
C ASN A 136 -6.09 -7.76 -17.48
N LEU A 137 -5.69 -6.52 -17.73
CA LEU A 137 -5.82 -5.41 -16.77
C LEU A 137 -7.03 -4.53 -17.04
N MET A 138 -7.95 -4.95 -17.91
CA MET A 138 -9.18 -4.18 -18.17
C MET A 138 -10.01 -4.08 -16.88
N GLY A 139 -10.30 -2.86 -16.45
CA GLY A 139 -11.02 -2.57 -15.20
C GLY A 139 -10.16 -2.59 -13.94
N VAL A 140 -8.83 -2.74 -14.08
CA VAL A 140 -7.85 -2.49 -13.01
C VAL A 140 -7.39 -1.05 -13.12
N ASP A 141 -7.53 -0.26 -12.04
CA ASP A 141 -7.21 1.16 -12.03
C ASP A 141 -5.82 1.46 -11.46
N GLU A 142 -5.38 0.66 -10.49
CA GLU A 142 -4.06 0.76 -9.87
C GLU A 142 -3.65 -0.57 -9.25
N LEU A 143 -2.37 -0.69 -8.87
CA LEU A 143 -1.82 -1.88 -8.19
C LEU A 143 -1.17 -1.49 -6.86
N TYR A 144 -1.07 -2.46 -5.96
CA TYR A 144 -0.24 -2.33 -4.78
C TYR A 144 0.62 -3.58 -4.59
N PHE A 145 1.92 -3.41 -4.28
CA PHE A 145 2.82 -4.52 -4.01
C PHE A 145 2.93 -4.74 -2.50
N GLY A 146 2.45 -5.88 -2.04
CA GLY A 146 2.44 -6.28 -0.64
C GLY A 146 3.79 -6.85 -0.18
N LEU A 147 4.79 -5.98 0.08
CA LEU A 147 6.15 -6.40 0.44
C LEU A 147 6.20 -7.28 1.69
N ASN A 148 5.18 -7.17 2.56
CA ASN A 148 5.12 -7.94 3.80
C ASN A 148 4.89 -9.44 3.54
N ASP A 149 3.98 -9.80 2.62
CA ASP A 149 3.74 -11.20 2.28
C ASP A 149 4.80 -11.71 1.29
N LEU A 150 5.25 -10.87 0.34
CA LEU A 150 6.36 -11.20 -0.56
C LEU A 150 7.65 -11.57 0.18
N HIS A 151 8.06 -10.80 1.22
CA HIS A 151 9.28 -11.15 1.94
C HIS A 151 9.15 -12.43 2.76
N LEU A 152 7.94 -12.74 3.25
CA LEU A 152 7.67 -14.00 3.95
C LEU A 152 7.77 -15.19 3.01
N GLU A 153 7.19 -15.09 1.81
CA GLU A 153 7.28 -16.14 0.78
C GLU A 153 8.72 -16.34 0.29
N LEU A 154 9.48 -15.25 0.17
CA LEU A 154 10.91 -15.26 -0.17
C LEU A 154 11.82 -15.70 0.99
N ASN A 155 11.26 -15.92 2.19
CA ASN A 155 11.99 -16.21 3.41
C ASN A 155 13.08 -15.16 3.73
N LEU A 156 12.78 -13.89 3.48
CA LEU A 156 13.63 -12.75 3.79
C LEU A 156 13.34 -12.22 5.21
N ARG A 157 14.30 -11.50 5.79
CA ARG A 157 14.17 -10.90 7.12
C ARG A 157 13.58 -9.49 7.09
N PHE A 158 13.88 -8.78 6.01
CA PHE A 158 13.52 -7.39 5.86
C PHE A 158 12.61 -7.20 4.64
N MET A 159 11.43 -6.64 4.86
CA MET A 159 10.41 -6.58 3.80
C MET A 159 10.87 -5.85 2.52
N PHE A 160 11.71 -4.80 2.66
CA PHE A 160 12.24 -4.09 1.50
C PHE A 160 13.27 -4.89 0.71
N ALA A 161 13.82 -5.99 1.26
CA ALA A 161 14.69 -6.89 0.51
C ALA A 161 13.95 -7.59 -0.65
N SER A 162 12.62 -7.67 -0.58
CA SER A 162 11.78 -8.15 -1.70
C SER A 162 11.99 -7.33 -2.98
N LEU A 163 12.30 -6.04 -2.87
CA LEU A 163 12.58 -5.18 -4.02
C LEU A 163 13.85 -5.57 -4.78
N LEU A 164 14.71 -6.40 -4.18
CA LEU A 164 15.96 -6.91 -4.78
C LEU A 164 15.76 -8.27 -5.46
N ASP A 165 14.63 -8.95 -5.22
CA ASP A 165 14.29 -10.18 -5.95
C ASP A 165 13.92 -9.84 -7.40
N SER A 166 14.50 -10.59 -8.35
CA SER A 166 14.34 -10.29 -9.77
C SER A 166 12.88 -10.37 -10.27
N ARG A 167 12.05 -11.23 -9.67
CA ARG A 167 10.63 -11.40 -10.04
C ARG A 167 9.82 -10.19 -9.60
N VAL A 168 10.02 -9.75 -8.37
CA VAL A 168 9.36 -8.55 -7.82
C VAL A 168 9.83 -7.29 -8.56
N ALA A 169 11.16 -7.16 -8.78
CA ALA A 169 11.72 -6.05 -9.53
C ALA A 169 11.19 -5.99 -10.97
N SER A 170 11.05 -7.14 -11.65
CA SER A 170 10.47 -7.22 -12.99
C SER A 170 8.99 -6.79 -13.00
N ALA A 171 8.20 -7.22 -12.01
CA ALA A 171 6.79 -6.83 -11.92
C ALA A 171 6.64 -5.32 -11.67
N ILE A 172 7.46 -4.73 -10.80
CA ILE A 172 7.47 -3.27 -10.58
C ILE A 172 7.91 -2.53 -11.84
N ALA A 173 8.95 -2.99 -12.53
CA ALA A 173 9.39 -2.39 -13.79
C ALA A 173 8.28 -2.47 -14.86
N HIS A 174 7.60 -3.60 -14.96
CA HIS A 174 6.49 -3.78 -15.88
C HIS A 174 5.34 -2.79 -15.60
N ALA A 175 4.95 -2.61 -14.32
CA ALA A 175 3.92 -1.63 -13.94
C ALA A 175 4.30 -0.21 -14.37
N LYS A 176 5.57 0.17 -14.16
CA LYS A 176 6.11 1.46 -14.61
C LYS A 176 6.06 1.60 -16.13
N ASP A 177 6.51 0.58 -16.86
CA ASP A 177 6.63 0.60 -18.32
C ASP A 177 5.26 0.73 -19.03
N ILE A 178 4.22 0.09 -18.47
CA ILE A 178 2.85 0.20 -19.00
C ILE A 178 2.10 1.43 -18.46
N GLY A 179 2.73 2.22 -17.59
CA GLY A 179 2.12 3.42 -16.99
C GLY A 179 0.99 3.12 -16.00
N MET A 180 0.94 1.91 -15.43
CA MET A 180 -0.05 1.54 -14.41
C MET A 180 0.29 2.25 -13.10
N PRO A 181 -0.62 3.02 -12.49
CA PRO A 181 -0.40 3.60 -11.17
C PRO A 181 -0.19 2.49 -10.13
N PHE A 182 0.84 2.62 -9.29
CA PHE A 182 1.08 1.60 -8.26
C PHE A 182 1.72 2.17 -7.00
N GLY A 183 1.64 1.38 -5.92
CA GLY A 183 2.33 1.60 -4.66
C GLY A 183 3.02 0.35 -4.15
N PHE A 184 3.84 0.49 -3.11
CA PHE A 184 4.41 -0.65 -2.40
C PHE A 184 4.74 -0.33 -0.93
N GLY A 185 4.75 -1.35 -0.08
CA GLY A 185 5.25 -1.31 1.29
C GLY A 185 4.64 -0.22 2.16
N GLY A 186 5.41 0.21 3.14
CA GLY A 186 5.09 1.32 4.02
C GLY A 186 6.27 2.26 4.19
N ILE A 187 6.01 3.53 4.54
CA ILE A 187 7.04 4.53 4.77
C ILE A 187 7.05 4.96 6.24
N ALA A 188 8.22 5.08 6.82
CA ALA A 188 8.44 5.62 8.16
C ALA A 188 8.53 7.17 8.14
N PRO A 189 8.49 7.86 9.30
CA PRO A 189 8.92 9.25 9.40
C PRO A 189 10.31 9.46 8.78
N VAL A 190 10.62 10.70 8.37
CA VAL A 190 11.78 11.01 7.53
C VAL A 190 13.09 10.46 8.07
N ASP A 191 13.34 10.56 9.38
CA ASP A 191 14.60 10.13 10.01
C ASP A 191 14.40 8.88 10.90
N ALA A 192 13.37 8.06 10.65
CA ALA A 192 13.03 6.92 11.51
C ALA A 192 12.95 5.60 10.74
N GLY A 193 13.09 4.49 11.47
CA GLY A 193 13.06 3.14 10.90
C GLY A 193 14.43 2.57 10.60
N GLN A 194 14.50 1.28 10.27
CA GLN A 194 15.72 0.62 9.80
C GLN A 194 16.15 1.14 8.43
N LEU A 195 15.18 1.46 7.59
CA LEU A 195 15.31 2.25 6.39
C LEU A 195 14.44 3.48 6.60
N ASP A 196 15.06 4.65 6.65
CA ASP A 196 14.38 5.90 6.94
C ASP A 196 13.41 6.33 5.83
N GLY A 197 12.46 7.23 6.18
CA GLY A 197 11.42 7.67 5.24
C GLY A 197 11.98 8.34 3.99
N GLY A 198 13.10 9.09 4.10
CA GLY A 198 13.77 9.72 2.94
C GLY A 198 14.31 8.68 1.98
N SER A 199 14.95 7.63 2.50
CA SER A 199 15.47 6.50 1.73
C SER A 199 14.33 5.75 1.01
N VAL A 200 13.22 5.50 1.69
CA VAL A 200 12.04 4.85 1.09
C VAL A 200 11.41 5.74 0.02
N ALA A 201 11.31 7.05 0.26
CA ALA A 201 10.80 8.01 -0.73
C ALA A 201 11.63 8.00 -2.03
N ALA A 202 12.96 7.95 -1.91
CA ALA A 202 13.85 7.86 -3.09
C ALA A 202 13.61 6.57 -3.89
N LEU A 203 13.38 5.42 -3.22
CA LEU A 203 13.04 4.16 -3.88
C LEU A 203 11.69 4.27 -4.62
N HIS A 204 10.67 4.86 -4.01
CA HIS A 204 9.38 5.08 -4.67
C HIS A 204 9.54 5.89 -5.96
N LEU A 205 10.21 7.04 -5.87
CA LEU A 205 10.40 7.93 -7.03
C LEU A 205 11.21 7.27 -8.14
N GLU A 206 12.31 6.59 -7.82
CA GLU A 206 13.14 5.91 -8.81
C GLU A 206 12.39 4.78 -9.51
N LEU A 207 11.62 4.00 -8.75
CA LEU A 207 10.82 2.89 -9.27
C LEU A 207 9.55 3.38 -9.99
N GLY A 208 9.15 4.64 -9.83
CA GLY A 208 7.96 5.21 -10.46
C GLY A 208 6.66 4.98 -9.69
N SER A 209 6.76 4.61 -8.43
CA SER A 209 5.61 4.42 -7.53
C SER A 209 5.07 5.75 -7.01
N GLN A 210 3.74 5.85 -6.86
CA GLN A 210 3.06 7.07 -6.42
C GLN A 210 2.13 6.84 -5.23
N ARG A 211 2.11 5.67 -4.61
CA ARG A 211 1.22 5.32 -3.51
C ARG A 211 2.02 4.71 -2.37
N VAL A 212 1.82 5.19 -1.14
CA VAL A 212 2.52 4.62 0.02
C VAL A 212 1.66 4.66 1.28
N ILE A 213 1.76 3.61 2.09
CA ILE A 213 1.12 3.55 3.41
C ILE A 213 2.05 4.20 4.43
N LEU A 214 1.58 5.21 5.18
CA LEU A 214 2.25 5.70 6.37
C LEU A 214 2.32 4.57 7.40
N SER A 215 3.53 4.22 7.80
CA SER A 215 3.77 3.08 8.67
C SER A 215 3.23 3.31 10.09
N ARG A 216 3.17 2.23 10.87
CA ARG A 216 2.75 2.31 12.29
C ARG A 216 3.59 3.26 13.12
N MET A 217 4.80 3.62 12.69
CA MET A 217 5.66 4.59 13.38
C MET A 217 5.07 6.01 13.41
N PHE A 218 4.09 6.31 12.56
CA PHE A 218 3.33 7.55 12.61
C PHE A 218 2.27 7.58 13.71
N ARG A 219 1.81 6.41 14.22
CA ARG A 219 0.73 6.36 15.23
C ARG A 219 1.07 7.05 16.55
N PRO A 220 2.26 6.88 17.15
CA PRO A 220 2.64 7.61 18.35
C PRO A 220 2.60 9.13 18.14
N LEU A 221 3.07 9.61 16.98
CA LEU A 221 3.04 11.04 16.65
C LEU A 221 1.62 11.59 16.63
N LEU A 222 0.68 10.84 16.06
CA LEU A 222 -0.72 11.23 16.00
C LEU A 222 -1.39 11.19 17.38
N SER A 223 -1.13 10.15 18.20
CA SER A 223 -1.74 9.98 19.52
C SER A 223 -1.20 10.92 20.58
N GLU A 224 0.08 11.28 20.52
CA GLU A 224 0.73 12.15 21.50
C GLU A 224 0.54 13.63 21.17
N ASN A 225 0.64 14.01 19.89
CA ASN A 225 0.52 15.39 19.45
C ASN A 225 0.20 15.49 17.97
N SER A 226 -1.03 15.82 17.62
CA SER A 226 -1.47 15.98 16.23
C SER A 226 -0.67 17.02 15.44
N THR A 227 -0.11 18.06 16.09
CA THR A 227 0.76 19.04 15.44
C THR A 227 2.05 18.40 14.95
N VAL A 228 2.69 17.57 15.76
CA VAL A 228 3.92 16.84 15.38
C VAL A 228 3.64 15.89 14.22
N PHE A 229 2.50 15.23 14.22
CA PHE A 229 2.08 14.40 13.09
C PHE A 229 1.94 15.20 11.79
N VAL A 230 1.24 16.33 11.84
CA VAL A 230 1.06 17.25 10.69
C VAL A 230 2.41 17.75 10.16
N GLU A 231 3.30 18.17 11.07
CA GLU A 231 4.64 18.62 10.70
C GLU A 231 5.45 17.53 10.02
N GLU A 232 5.38 16.28 10.51
CA GLU A 232 6.14 15.17 9.93
C GLU A 232 5.57 14.71 8.57
N VAL A 233 4.25 14.70 8.41
CA VAL A 233 3.62 14.44 7.09
C VAL A 233 4.03 15.52 6.08
N SER A 234 4.00 16.80 6.48
CA SER A 234 4.44 17.91 5.65
C SER A 234 5.92 17.83 5.29
N ARG A 235 6.77 17.44 6.26
CA ARG A 235 8.19 17.23 6.06
C ARG A 235 8.47 16.13 5.05
N LEU A 236 7.78 14.99 5.20
CA LEU A 236 7.90 13.87 4.26
C LEU A 236 7.49 14.29 2.84
N ARG A 237 6.41 15.07 2.70
CA ARG A 237 5.97 15.60 1.41
C ARG A 237 7.02 16.52 0.79
N SER A 238 7.62 17.42 1.59
CA SER A 238 8.69 18.30 1.14
C SER A 238 9.96 17.53 0.71
N VAL A 239 10.29 16.43 1.38
CA VAL A 239 11.40 15.56 0.97
C VAL A 239 11.10 14.92 -0.40
N ILE A 240 9.89 14.41 -0.60
CA ILE A 240 9.47 13.83 -1.89
C ILE A 240 9.55 14.88 -3.00
N GLU A 241 9.01 16.08 -2.80
CA GLU A 241 9.06 17.19 -3.76
C GLU A 241 10.51 17.58 -4.12
N THR A 242 11.38 17.63 -3.13
CA THR A 242 12.81 17.94 -3.32
C THR A 242 13.49 16.86 -4.17
N LEU A 243 13.27 15.59 -3.85
CA LEU A 243 13.81 14.46 -4.58
C LEU A 243 13.24 14.38 -6.01
N GLU A 244 11.95 14.63 -6.19
CA GLU A 244 11.31 14.67 -7.52
C GLU A 244 11.96 15.75 -8.42
N GLY A 245 12.37 16.87 -7.84
CA GLY A 245 13.06 17.94 -8.54
C GLY A 245 14.53 17.66 -8.87
N ASP A 246 15.16 16.63 -8.27
CA ASP A 246 16.57 16.27 -8.47
C ASP A 246 16.73 14.76 -8.73
N ALA A 247 16.63 14.36 -9.98
CA ALA A 247 16.76 12.97 -10.40
C ALA A 247 18.14 12.35 -10.07
N ILE A 248 19.21 13.16 -10.00
CA ILE A 248 20.55 12.67 -9.67
C ILE A 248 20.62 12.33 -8.18
N ALA A 249 20.17 13.23 -7.31
CA ALA A 249 20.12 13.00 -5.87
C ALA A 249 19.19 11.80 -5.55
N THR A 250 18.05 11.71 -6.19
CA THR A 250 17.11 10.59 -6.05
C THR A 250 17.75 9.25 -6.39
N SER A 251 18.42 9.17 -7.54
CA SER A 251 19.08 7.93 -7.98
C SER A 251 20.26 7.55 -7.09
N GLN A 252 21.00 8.54 -6.57
CA GLN A 252 22.10 8.29 -5.62
C GLN A 252 21.56 7.76 -4.29
N LEU A 253 20.54 8.39 -3.74
CA LEU A 253 19.92 7.97 -2.48
C LEU A 253 19.26 6.60 -2.61
N ALA A 254 18.53 6.33 -3.69
CA ALA A 254 17.94 5.03 -3.95
C ALA A 254 18.98 3.91 -4.06
N ARG A 255 20.13 4.18 -4.67
CA ARG A 255 21.25 3.24 -4.71
C ARG A 255 21.83 2.98 -3.32
N GLN A 256 22.02 4.02 -2.51
CA GLN A 256 22.46 3.87 -1.11
C GLN A 256 21.45 3.07 -0.30
N SER A 257 20.16 3.32 -0.50
CA SER A 257 19.07 2.58 0.15
C SER A 257 19.12 1.08 -0.17
N ARG A 258 19.38 0.69 -1.43
CA ARG A 258 19.57 -0.72 -1.79
C ARG A 258 20.81 -1.34 -1.11
N GLN A 259 21.89 -0.59 -0.94
CA GLN A 259 23.05 -1.07 -0.18
C GLN A 259 22.71 -1.27 1.30
N MET A 260 21.94 -0.36 1.90
CA MET A 260 21.44 -0.52 3.28
C MET A 260 20.53 -1.74 3.39
N ILE A 261 19.59 -1.95 2.45
CA ILE A 261 18.73 -3.13 2.42
C ILE A 261 19.56 -4.42 2.39
N HIS A 262 20.59 -4.49 1.55
CA HIS A 262 21.52 -5.64 1.51
C HIS A 262 22.24 -5.85 2.84
N ALA A 263 22.72 -4.77 3.47
CA ALA A 263 23.39 -4.85 4.77
C ALA A 263 22.43 -5.38 5.86
N ILE A 264 21.22 -4.81 5.96
CA ILE A 264 20.19 -5.23 6.94
C ILE A 264 19.83 -6.71 6.74
N GLU A 265 19.69 -7.16 5.49
CA GLU A 265 19.35 -8.56 5.20
C GLU A 265 20.50 -9.53 5.54
N SER A 266 21.77 -9.06 5.44
CA SER A 266 22.96 -9.86 5.64
C SER A 266 23.47 -9.89 7.09
N ASP A 267 23.09 -8.92 7.92
CA ASP A 267 23.49 -8.85 9.32
C ASP A 267 22.85 -9.98 10.14
N HIS A 268 23.70 -10.76 10.80
CA HIS A 268 23.35 -11.93 11.61
C HIS A 268 23.12 -11.58 13.08
#